data_87e593ce0996d81a708e3b76deccd8bc
#
_entry.id   87e593ce0996d81a708e3b76deccd8bc
#
_cell.length_a   1.000
_cell.length_b   1.000
_cell.length_c   1.000
_cell.angle_alpha   90.00
_cell.angle_beta   90.00
_cell.angle_gamma   90.00
#
_symmetry.space_group_name_H-M   'P 1'
#
loop_
_entity.id
_entity.type
_entity.pdbx_description
1 polymer ?
#
loop_
_entity_poly.entity_id
_entity_poly.type
_entity_poly.pdbx_seq_one_letter_code
_entity_poly.pdbx_strand_id
1 'polypeptide(L)'
;MNKEYKYRNVKFTYHEWTTFDGNQATGYHCEDPKILDGLNTTSFGSTTYNEMCDKIDDYVDNRDEKLEWQRKYNEAEAAYYEKWGTANEY
;
A
#
# COMPACT_ATOMS: atom_id res chain seq x y z
N MET A 1 -7.23 -11.52 -18.67
CA MET A 1 -5.83 -11.96 -18.79
C MET A 1 -4.95 -11.10 -17.92
N ASN A 2 -4.08 -11.73 -17.16
CA ASN A 2 -3.21 -11.01 -16.24
C ASN A 2 -1.82 -10.85 -16.84
N LYS A 3 -1.23 -9.67 -16.66
CA LYS A 3 0.12 -9.38 -17.14
C LYS A 3 0.95 -8.84 -16.00
N GLU A 4 2.24 -9.13 -16.04
CA GLU A 4 3.21 -8.64 -15.08
C GLU A 4 4.03 -7.52 -15.69
N TYR A 5 4.20 -6.44 -14.95
CA TYR A 5 4.98 -5.29 -15.37
C TYR A 5 6.02 -4.95 -14.30
N LYS A 6 7.00 -4.18 -14.67
CA LYS A 6 7.98 -3.61 -13.75
C LYS A 6 8.16 -2.13 -14.03
N TYR A 7 8.27 -1.36 -12.97
CA TYR A 7 8.61 0.04 -13.03
C TYR A 7 9.57 0.35 -11.88
N ARG A 8 10.75 0.86 -12.20
CA ARG A 8 11.82 1.12 -11.22
C ARG A 8 12.16 -0.14 -10.39
N ASN A 9 12.20 -1.29 -11.04
CA ASN A 9 12.42 -2.59 -10.41
C ASN A 9 11.32 -3.05 -9.45
N VAL A 10 10.19 -2.39 -9.48
CA VAL A 10 9.03 -2.75 -8.67
C VAL A 10 8.05 -3.52 -9.54
N LYS A 11 7.67 -4.71 -9.10
CA LYS A 11 6.73 -5.55 -9.83
C LYS A 11 5.29 -5.15 -9.51
N PHE A 12 4.47 -5.14 -10.53
CA PHE A 12 3.02 -4.99 -10.37
C PHE A 12 2.33 -5.74 -11.48
N THR A 13 1.05 -6.02 -11.29
CA THR A 13 0.28 -6.83 -12.23
C THR A 13 -0.92 -6.06 -12.73
N TYR A 14 -1.33 -6.41 -13.94
CA TYR A 14 -2.54 -5.90 -14.56
C TYR A 14 -3.59 -7.00 -14.50
N HIS A 15 -4.78 -6.65 -14.03
CA HIS A 15 -5.88 -7.59 -13.88
C HIS A 15 -7.11 -7.11 -14.63
N GLU A 16 -7.84 -8.05 -15.19
CA GLU A 16 -9.15 -7.82 -15.77
C GLU A 16 -10.15 -8.72 -15.07
N TRP A 17 -11.30 -8.18 -14.76
CA TRP A 17 -12.37 -8.98 -14.15
C TRP A 17 -13.73 -8.45 -14.59
N THR A 18 -14.76 -9.28 -14.41
CA THR A 18 -16.13 -8.90 -14.70
C THR A 18 -16.79 -8.52 -13.38
N THR A 19 -17.39 -7.34 -13.36
CA THR A 19 -18.09 -6.88 -12.17
C THR A 19 -19.43 -7.60 -12.01
N PHE A 20 -20.03 -7.42 -10.85
CA PHE A 20 -21.30 -8.08 -10.52
C PHE A 20 -22.40 -7.75 -11.53
N ASP A 21 -22.42 -6.53 -12.04
CA ASP A 21 -23.42 -6.08 -13.00
C ASP A 21 -23.09 -6.42 -14.46
N GLY A 22 -22.03 -7.22 -14.67
CA GLY A 22 -21.65 -7.69 -16.01
C GLY A 22 -20.72 -6.78 -16.77
N ASN A 23 -20.29 -5.68 -16.19
CA ASN A 23 -19.34 -4.77 -16.82
C ASN A 23 -17.92 -5.28 -16.65
N GLN A 24 -17.06 -4.95 -17.63
CA GLN A 24 -15.67 -5.30 -17.55
C GLN A 24 -14.89 -4.24 -16.79
N ALA A 25 -14.11 -4.67 -15.81
CA ALA A 25 -13.26 -3.79 -15.03
C ALA A 25 -11.80 -4.17 -15.23
N THR A 26 -10.93 -3.17 -15.12
CA THR A 26 -9.49 -3.39 -15.23
C THR A 26 -8.79 -2.59 -14.13
N GLY A 27 -7.62 -3.05 -13.75
CA GLY A 27 -6.84 -2.35 -12.74
C GLY A 27 -5.45 -2.92 -12.62
N TYR A 28 -4.63 -2.20 -11.86
CA TYR A 28 -3.26 -2.61 -11.56
C TYR A 28 -3.14 -2.85 -10.07
N HIS A 29 -2.27 -3.78 -9.70
CA HIS A 29 -2.09 -4.16 -8.32
C HIS A 29 -0.62 -4.40 -8.04
N CYS A 30 -0.12 -3.83 -6.95
CA CYS A 30 1.26 -3.97 -6.53
C CYS A 30 1.32 -4.49 -5.11
N GLU A 31 2.09 -5.54 -4.89
CA GLU A 31 2.34 -6.10 -3.57
C GLU A 31 3.81 -6.48 -3.41
N ASP A 32 4.68 -5.76 -4.12
CA ASP A 32 6.12 -6.04 -4.08
C ASP A 32 6.68 -5.65 -2.70
N PRO A 33 7.25 -6.62 -1.97
CA PRO A 33 7.80 -6.32 -0.65
C PRO A 33 8.99 -5.36 -0.67
N LYS A 34 9.64 -5.18 -1.80
CA LYS A 34 10.78 -4.24 -1.90
C LYS A 34 10.43 -2.85 -1.42
N ILE A 35 9.21 -2.39 -1.70
CA ILE A 35 8.79 -1.04 -1.35
C ILE A 35 7.76 -1.02 -0.23
N LEU A 36 7.21 -2.17 0.13
CA LEU A 36 6.17 -2.28 1.16
C LEU A 36 6.71 -2.86 2.47
N ASP A 37 7.91 -3.44 2.46
CA ASP A 37 8.50 -4.03 3.64
C ASP A 37 8.69 -2.97 4.73
N GLY A 38 8.23 -3.29 5.92
CA GLY A 38 8.27 -2.37 7.06
C GLY A 38 7.12 -1.39 7.13
N LEU A 39 6.27 -1.34 6.10
CA LEU A 39 5.08 -0.51 6.10
C LEU A 39 3.87 -1.32 6.52
N ASN A 40 2.84 -0.65 7.03
CA ASN A 40 1.59 -1.30 7.41
C ASN A 40 0.78 -1.75 6.19
N THR A 41 1.04 -1.15 5.05
CA THR A 41 0.37 -1.48 3.80
C THR A 41 1.02 -2.69 3.17
N THR A 42 0.22 -3.70 2.81
CA THR A 42 0.73 -4.91 2.16
C THR A 42 0.53 -4.90 0.66
N SER A 43 -0.33 -4.03 0.17
CA SER A 43 -0.58 -3.91 -1.27
C SER A 43 -1.26 -2.59 -1.57
N PHE A 44 -1.23 -2.19 -2.82
CA PHE A 44 -1.98 -1.03 -3.29
C PHE A 44 -2.34 -1.23 -4.77
N GLY A 45 -3.30 -0.47 -5.24
CA GLY A 45 -3.77 -0.60 -6.60
C GLY A 45 -4.06 0.73 -7.25
N SER A 46 -4.27 0.69 -8.56
CA SER A 46 -4.65 1.86 -9.34
C SER A 46 -5.54 1.43 -10.50
N THR A 47 -6.21 2.40 -11.13
CA THR A 47 -7.04 2.13 -12.28
C THR A 47 -6.29 2.31 -13.60
N THR A 48 -5.21 3.09 -13.60
CA THR A 48 -4.42 3.34 -14.81
C THR A 48 -2.95 3.04 -14.58
N TYR A 49 -2.24 2.80 -15.67
CA TYR A 49 -0.80 2.56 -15.64
C TYR A 49 -0.05 3.77 -15.08
N ASN A 50 -0.39 4.96 -15.56
CA ASN A 50 0.28 6.17 -15.11
C ASN A 50 0.08 6.41 -13.61
N GLU A 51 -1.12 6.17 -13.13
CA GLU A 51 -1.41 6.28 -11.71
C GLU A 51 -0.59 5.28 -10.90
N MET A 52 -0.44 4.05 -11.41
CA MET A 52 0.41 3.05 -10.74
C MET A 52 1.86 3.52 -10.69
N CYS A 53 2.39 4.05 -11.79
CA CYS A 53 3.75 4.59 -11.80
C CYS A 53 3.92 5.73 -10.81
N ASP A 54 2.95 6.63 -10.72
CA ASP A 54 2.99 7.74 -9.76
C ASP A 54 3.01 7.22 -8.32
N LYS A 55 2.21 6.21 -8.03
CA LYS A 55 2.19 5.61 -6.71
C LYS A 55 3.51 4.93 -6.37
N ILE A 56 4.08 4.21 -7.34
CA ILE A 56 5.39 3.58 -7.15
C ILE A 56 6.47 4.64 -6.91
N ASP A 57 6.46 5.73 -7.67
CA ASP A 57 7.39 6.84 -7.47
C ASP A 57 7.28 7.39 -6.05
N ASP A 58 6.07 7.59 -5.57
CA ASP A 58 5.84 8.09 -4.22
C ASP A 58 6.40 7.13 -3.17
N TYR A 59 6.14 5.83 -3.31
CA TYR A 59 6.64 4.84 -2.37
C TYR A 59 8.16 4.73 -2.41
N VAL A 60 8.77 4.81 -3.59
CA VAL A 60 10.22 4.68 -3.72
C VAL A 60 10.93 5.94 -3.25
N ASP A 61 10.46 7.11 -3.69
CA ASP A 61 11.13 8.38 -3.40
C ASP A 61 10.91 8.84 -1.97
N ASN A 62 9.78 8.52 -1.38
CA ASN A 62 9.42 8.97 -0.04
C ASN A 62 9.39 7.84 0.98
N ARG A 63 10.07 6.74 0.70
CA ARG A 63 10.06 5.57 1.56
C ARG A 63 10.52 5.88 2.99
N ASP A 64 11.64 6.58 3.11
CA ASP A 64 12.19 6.91 4.41
C ASP A 64 11.24 7.79 5.21
N GLU A 65 10.61 8.75 4.54
CA GLU A 65 9.63 9.63 5.15
C GLU A 65 8.39 8.84 5.61
N LYS A 66 7.93 7.91 4.79
CA LYS A 66 6.79 7.06 5.14
C LYS A 66 7.10 6.18 6.33
N LEU A 67 8.28 5.59 6.38
CA LEU A 67 8.71 4.77 7.51
C LEU A 67 8.82 5.59 8.79
N GLU A 68 9.36 6.79 8.69
CA GLU A 68 9.47 7.68 9.84
C GLU A 68 8.10 8.11 10.34
N TRP A 69 7.19 8.46 9.44
CA TRP A 69 5.83 8.83 9.80
C TRP A 69 5.12 7.66 10.50
N GLN A 70 5.27 6.46 9.95
CA GLN A 70 4.66 5.26 10.52
C GLN A 70 5.21 4.98 11.92
N ARG A 71 6.53 5.15 12.12
CA ARG A 71 7.14 4.97 13.42
C ARG A 71 6.59 5.97 14.43
N LYS A 72 6.48 7.23 14.05
CA LYS A 72 5.92 8.26 14.91
C LYS A 72 4.47 7.95 15.28
N TYR A 73 3.71 7.49 14.31
CA TYR A 73 2.32 7.10 14.55
C TYR A 73 2.24 5.94 15.53
N ASN A 74 3.07 4.93 15.36
CA ASN A 74 3.10 3.77 16.24
C ASN A 74 3.53 4.16 17.66
N GLU A 75 4.49 5.05 17.80
CA GLU A 75 4.92 5.54 19.09
C GLU A 75 3.81 6.34 19.78
N ALA A 76 3.12 7.18 19.04
CA ALA A 76 2.01 7.95 19.59
C ALA A 76 0.87 7.05 20.04
N GLU A 77 0.58 6.01 19.25
CA GLU A 77 -0.45 5.03 19.60
C GLU A 77 -0.05 4.23 20.84
N ALA A 78 1.19 3.80 20.93
CA ALA A 78 1.69 3.08 22.09
C ALA A 78 1.63 3.94 23.34
N ALA A 79 2.00 5.21 23.24
CA ALA A 79 1.92 6.14 24.36
C ALA A 79 0.47 6.37 24.79
N TYR A 80 -0.44 6.44 23.84
CA TYR A 80 -1.87 6.57 24.13
C TYR A 80 -2.37 5.36 24.90
N TYR A 81 -2.06 4.16 24.44
CA TYR A 81 -2.48 2.93 25.12
C TYR A 81 -1.83 2.78 26.49
N GLU A 82 -0.59 3.17 26.62
CA GLU A 82 0.08 3.15 27.92
C GLU A 82 -0.59 4.07 28.91
N LYS A 83 -0.98 5.26 28.46
CA LYS A 83 -1.64 6.24 29.33
C LYS A 83 -3.08 5.85 29.67
N TRP A 84 -3.80 5.28 28.69
CA TRP A 84 -5.23 4.99 28.83
C TRP A 84 -5.54 3.51 28.85
N GLY A 85 -4.50 2.67 28.82
CA GLY A 85 -4.66 1.24 28.70
C GLY A 85 -5.45 0.62 29.84
N THR A 86 -5.33 1.16 31.00
CA THR A 86 -6.08 0.67 32.17
C THR A 86 -7.58 0.82 31.97
N ALA A 87 -8.00 1.74 31.15
CA ALA A 87 -9.40 1.92 30.85
C ALA A 87 -10.01 0.73 30.13
N ASN A 88 -9.19 -0.08 29.52
CA ASN A 88 -9.64 -1.25 28.78
C ASN A 88 -9.77 -2.51 29.63
N GLU A 89 -9.46 -2.41 30.89
CA GLU A 89 -9.43 -3.57 31.76
C GLU A 89 -10.72 -3.84 32.51
N TYR A 90 -11.71 -3.06 32.28
CA TYR A 90 -13.00 -3.30 32.89
C TYR A 90 -14.00 -4.09 32.07
#